data_d4749c3d9b8ebdcc25c6c5dd01d2bf22
#
_entry.id   d4749c3d9b8ebdcc25c6c5dd01d2bf22
#
_cell.length_a   1.000
_cell.length_b   1.000
_cell.length_c   1.000
_cell.angle_alpha   90.00
_cell.angle_beta   90.00
_cell.angle_gamma   90.00
#
_symmetry.space_group_name_H-M   'P 1'
#
loop_
_entity.id
_entity.type
_entity.pdbx_description
1 polymer ?
#
loop_
_entity_poly.entity_id
_entity_poly.type
_entity_poly.pdbx_seq_one_letter_code
_entity_poly.pdbx_strand_id
1 'polypeptide(L)'
;DNARTPYGTRSFEIVYEFTLQAVNKLFEMGCHLVILACNTASAKALRTIQMNDLPNIDPDRRVLGVIRPTAECIGSMTQTRHVGILATAGTIKSESYPLEVHKLFEDIKVSGEACPMWVPLVENNEASGEGADFFIRKYIDNLLAKDRQIDTLVLGCTHYPIPLPKIQKFIPQGVKVVAQ
;
A
#
# COMPACT_ATOMS: atom_id res chain seq x y z
N ASP A 1 -9.98 -9.43 -9.20
CA ASP A 1 -10.17 -8.74 -10.50
C ASP A 1 -8.95 -8.95 -11.40
N ASN A 2 -8.70 -10.20 -11.80
CA ASN A 2 -7.50 -10.57 -12.57
C ASN A 2 -7.47 -9.96 -13.98
N ALA A 3 -8.63 -9.71 -14.58
CA ALA A 3 -8.71 -9.19 -15.94
C ALA A 3 -8.22 -7.72 -16.08
N ARG A 4 -8.20 -6.97 -14.97
CA ARG A 4 -7.91 -5.53 -14.97
C ARG A 4 -6.67 -5.13 -14.17
N THR A 5 -5.95 -6.10 -13.60
CA THR A 5 -4.64 -5.86 -12.96
C THR A 5 -3.55 -5.57 -14.02
N PRO A 6 -2.44 -4.90 -13.64
CA PRO A 6 -2.16 -4.31 -12.34
C PRO A 6 -2.80 -2.94 -12.15
N TYR A 7 -3.12 -2.56 -10.89
CA TYR A 7 -3.73 -1.27 -10.55
C TYR A 7 -2.70 -0.16 -10.27
N GLY A 8 -1.47 -0.54 -9.92
CA GLY A 8 -0.46 0.37 -9.36
C GLY A 8 -0.04 1.54 -10.27
N THR A 9 -0.16 1.39 -11.59
CA THR A 9 0.22 2.39 -12.61
C THR A 9 -0.97 3.07 -13.28
N ARG A 10 -2.21 2.64 -13.00
CA ARG A 10 -3.42 3.22 -13.60
C ARG A 10 -3.75 4.59 -13.00
N SER A 11 -4.54 5.38 -13.73
CA SER A 11 -5.04 6.67 -13.24
C SER A 11 -5.96 6.50 -12.00
N PHE A 12 -6.24 7.61 -11.34
CA PHE A 12 -7.14 7.63 -10.18
C PHE A 12 -8.55 7.22 -10.59
N GLU A 13 -9.04 7.78 -11.67
CA GLU A 13 -10.39 7.58 -12.21
C GLU A 13 -10.62 6.10 -12.57
N ILE A 14 -9.68 5.50 -13.30
CA ILE A 14 -9.79 4.08 -13.71
C ILE A 14 -9.80 3.14 -12.50
N VAL A 15 -8.93 3.39 -11.51
CA VAL A 15 -8.91 2.55 -10.29
C VAL A 15 -10.20 2.74 -9.50
N TYR A 16 -10.71 3.97 -9.40
CA TYR A 16 -11.97 4.25 -8.73
C TYR A 16 -13.14 3.51 -9.42
N GLU A 17 -13.30 3.68 -10.72
CA GLU A 17 -14.37 3.03 -11.48
C GLU A 17 -14.36 1.50 -11.33
N PHE A 18 -13.19 0.88 -11.49
CA PHE A 18 -13.06 -0.57 -11.36
C PHE A 18 -13.37 -1.05 -9.94
N THR A 19 -12.93 -0.30 -8.95
CA THR A 19 -13.19 -0.63 -7.54
C THR A 19 -14.67 -0.48 -7.21
N LEU A 20 -15.31 0.60 -7.65
CA LEU A 20 -16.74 0.83 -7.43
C LEU A 20 -17.60 -0.27 -8.09
N GLN A 21 -17.28 -0.66 -9.33
CA GLN A 21 -17.95 -1.77 -10.00
C GLN A 21 -17.82 -3.09 -9.22
N ALA A 22 -16.63 -3.38 -8.69
CA ALA A 22 -16.40 -4.58 -7.89
C ALA A 22 -17.17 -4.54 -6.56
N VAL A 23 -17.20 -3.39 -5.88
CA VAL A 23 -17.97 -3.18 -4.64
C VAL A 23 -19.44 -3.38 -4.89
N ASN A 24 -20.01 -2.75 -5.93
CA ASN A 24 -21.42 -2.91 -6.29
C ASN A 24 -21.75 -4.38 -6.58
N LYS A 25 -20.89 -5.07 -7.32
CA LYS A 25 -21.11 -6.49 -7.62
C LYS A 25 -21.15 -7.35 -6.36
N LEU A 26 -20.28 -7.11 -5.41
CA LEU A 26 -20.28 -7.83 -4.13
C LEU A 26 -21.52 -7.50 -3.29
N PHE A 27 -21.97 -6.26 -3.31
CA PHE A 27 -23.21 -5.86 -2.64
C PHE A 27 -24.44 -6.53 -3.27
N GLU A 28 -24.52 -6.62 -4.60
CA GLU A 28 -25.58 -7.39 -5.31
C GLU A 28 -25.59 -8.87 -4.91
N MET A 29 -24.40 -9.43 -4.63
CA MET A 29 -24.27 -10.83 -4.15
C MET A 29 -24.63 -11.01 -2.67
N GLY A 30 -25.06 -9.95 -1.97
CA GLY A 30 -25.48 -9.99 -0.57
C GLY A 30 -24.40 -9.71 0.47
N CYS A 31 -23.19 -9.27 0.07
CA CYS A 31 -22.18 -8.87 1.03
C CYS A 31 -22.60 -7.58 1.75
N HIS A 32 -22.51 -7.55 3.09
CA HIS A 32 -22.74 -6.33 3.88
C HIS A 32 -21.45 -5.56 4.16
N LEU A 33 -20.31 -6.22 4.09
CA LEU A 33 -18.98 -5.66 4.30
C LEU A 33 -18.08 -6.07 3.14
N VAL A 34 -17.40 -5.08 2.53
CA VAL A 34 -16.37 -5.30 1.51
C VAL A 34 -15.04 -4.77 2.04
N ILE A 35 -13.99 -5.56 1.92
CA ILE A 35 -12.62 -5.16 2.28
C ILE A 35 -11.79 -5.02 1.00
N LEU A 36 -11.25 -3.83 0.79
CA LEU A 36 -10.28 -3.58 -0.29
C LEU A 36 -8.89 -4.01 0.17
N ALA A 37 -8.52 -5.25 -0.12
CA ALA A 37 -7.21 -5.81 0.25
C ALA A 37 -6.03 -5.18 -0.52
N CYS A 38 -6.30 -4.50 -1.63
CA CYS A 38 -5.31 -3.82 -2.45
C CYS A 38 -4.99 -2.41 -1.90
N ASN A 39 -3.72 -2.13 -1.62
CA ASN A 39 -3.28 -0.80 -1.18
C ASN A 39 -3.61 0.29 -2.21
N THR A 40 -3.38 0.05 -3.50
CA THR A 40 -3.68 1.01 -4.56
C THR A 40 -5.18 1.33 -4.64
N ALA A 41 -6.05 0.33 -4.55
CA ALA A 41 -7.50 0.54 -4.52
C ALA A 41 -7.93 1.27 -3.24
N SER A 42 -7.41 0.88 -2.08
CA SER A 42 -7.64 1.59 -0.82
C SER A 42 -7.20 3.05 -0.88
N ALA A 43 -6.03 3.30 -1.47
CA ALA A 43 -5.48 4.66 -1.58
C ALA A 43 -6.26 5.56 -2.54
N LYS A 44 -6.75 5.00 -3.66
CA LYS A 44 -7.33 5.79 -4.75
C LYS A 44 -8.86 5.82 -4.77
N ALA A 45 -9.53 4.80 -4.25
CA ALA A 45 -10.97 4.65 -4.41
C ALA A 45 -11.76 4.72 -3.10
N LEU A 46 -11.21 4.19 -2.00
CA LEU A 46 -11.96 3.96 -0.78
C LEU A 46 -12.68 5.21 -0.26
N ARG A 47 -11.96 6.32 -0.11
CA ARG A 47 -12.52 7.54 0.48
C ARG A 47 -13.65 8.10 -0.38
N THR A 48 -13.49 8.11 -1.69
CA THR A 48 -14.54 8.56 -2.63
C THR A 48 -15.77 7.67 -2.53
N ILE A 49 -15.57 6.35 -2.54
CA ILE A 49 -16.68 5.39 -2.39
C ILE A 49 -17.41 5.59 -1.05
N GLN A 50 -16.67 5.72 0.06
CA GLN A 50 -17.29 5.91 1.38
C GLN A 50 -18.07 7.21 1.52
N MET A 51 -17.58 8.30 0.92
CA MET A 51 -18.18 9.63 1.10
C MET A 51 -19.27 9.94 0.08
N ASN A 52 -19.10 9.50 -1.16
CA ASN A 52 -19.96 9.92 -2.26
C ASN A 52 -20.92 8.82 -2.74
N ASP A 53 -20.47 7.56 -2.77
CA ASP A 53 -21.27 6.50 -3.39
C ASP A 53 -22.04 5.68 -2.36
N LEU A 54 -21.38 5.27 -1.28
CA LEU A 54 -21.98 4.39 -0.27
C LEU A 54 -23.28 4.93 0.35
N PRO A 55 -23.41 6.23 0.69
CA PRO A 55 -24.66 6.78 1.21
C PRO A 55 -25.83 6.67 0.22
N ASN A 56 -25.56 6.64 -1.08
CA ASN A 56 -26.56 6.52 -2.14
C ASN A 56 -26.84 5.07 -2.55
N ILE A 57 -25.88 4.15 -2.32
CA ILE A 57 -26.03 2.72 -2.63
C ILE A 57 -26.78 2.03 -1.49
N ASP A 58 -26.23 2.07 -0.29
CA ASP A 58 -26.82 1.47 0.91
C ASP A 58 -26.06 1.97 2.16
N PRO A 59 -26.67 2.82 3.00
CA PRO A 59 -26.03 3.41 4.17
C PRO A 59 -25.69 2.40 5.28
N ASP A 60 -26.29 1.21 5.26
CA ASP A 60 -26.05 0.16 6.26
C ASP A 60 -24.86 -0.73 5.92
N ARG A 61 -24.37 -0.67 4.67
CA ARG A 61 -23.19 -1.43 4.23
C ARG A 61 -21.90 -0.69 4.54
N ARG A 62 -20.80 -1.43 4.48
CA ARG A 62 -19.46 -0.88 4.79
C ARG A 62 -18.44 -1.31 3.76
N VAL A 63 -17.53 -0.39 3.46
CA VAL A 63 -16.33 -0.67 2.67
C VAL A 63 -15.12 -0.24 3.51
N LEU A 64 -14.18 -1.14 3.71
CA LEU A 64 -12.94 -0.90 4.46
C LEU A 64 -11.72 -1.08 3.54
N GLY A 65 -10.60 -0.49 3.95
CA GLY A 65 -9.31 -0.65 3.26
C GLY A 65 -8.21 -1.08 4.22
N VAL A 66 -7.05 -1.40 3.67
CA VAL A 66 -5.92 -1.96 4.43
C VAL A 66 -4.91 -0.92 4.92
N ILE A 67 -4.99 0.33 4.46
CA ILE A 67 -4.03 1.38 4.84
C ILE A 67 -4.24 1.81 6.30
N ARG A 68 -5.48 2.07 6.71
CA ARG A 68 -5.80 2.55 8.06
C ARG A 68 -5.36 1.59 9.17
N PRO A 69 -5.64 0.28 9.11
CA PRO A 69 -5.16 -0.67 10.13
C PRO A 69 -3.63 -0.70 10.23
N THR A 70 -2.92 -0.58 9.09
CA THR A 70 -1.46 -0.49 9.07
C THR A 70 -0.97 0.79 9.76
N ALA A 71 -1.60 1.93 9.46
CA ALA A 71 -1.26 3.21 10.09
C ALA A 71 -1.44 3.16 11.63
N GLU A 72 -2.46 2.48 12.12
CA GLU A 72 -2.72 2.31 13.56
C GLU A 72 -1.59 1.54 14.28
N CYS A 73 -0.96 0.56 13.61
CA CYS A 73 0.13 -0.22 14.18
C CYS A 73 1.48 0.53 14.17
N ILE A 74 1.70 1.45 13.24
CA ILE A 74 2.99 2.12 13.01
C ILE A 74 3.51 2.81 14.27
N GLY A 75 2.62 3.50 15.01
CA GLY A 75 3.02 4.27 16.19
C GLY A 75 3.69 3.46 17.29
N SER A 76 3.35 2.18 17.41
CA SER A 76 3.97 1.26 18.39
C SER A 76 5.25 0.60 17.89
N MET A 77 5.52 0.67 16.60
CA MET A 77 6.64 -0.02 15.95
C MET A 77 7.88 0.84 15.82
N THR A 78 7.73 2.13 15.55
CA THR A 78 8.85 3.07 15.41
C THR A 78 9.28 3.65 16.75
N GLN A 79 10.59 3.79 16.92
CA GLN A 79 11.22 4.47 18.07
C GLN A 79 11.72 5.86 17.67
N THR A 80 12.27 5.99 16.45
CA THR A 80 12.79 7.27 15.93
C THR A 80 11.70 8.21 15.47
N ARG A 81 10.46 7.72 15.33
CA ARG A 81 9.32 8.44 14.71
C ARG A 81 9.54 8.77 13.23
N HIS A 82 10.45 8.02 12.56
CA HIS A 82 10.71 8.09 11.13
C HIS A 82 10.36 6.77 10.45
N VAL A 83 9.39 6.79 9.54
CA VAL A 83 8.83 5.61 8.89
C VAL A 83 8.97 5.71 7.38
N GLY A 84 9.44 4.63 6.77
CA GLY A 84 9.53 4.49 5.32
C GLY A 84 8.39 3.65 4.74
N ILE A 85 7.81 4.09 3.63
CA ILE A 85 6.79 3.35 2.90
C ILE A 85 7.33 2.95 1.54
N LEU A 86 7.42 1.65 1.28
CA LEU A 86 7.68 1.08 -0.04
C LEU A 86 6.35 0.64 -0.64
N ALA A 87 5.94 1.22 -1.77
CA ALA A 87 4.63 0.93 -2.34
C ALA A 87 4.60 1.14 -3.87
N THR A 88 3.46 0.89 -4.51
CA THR A 88 3.28 1.21 -5.92
C THR A 88 3.29 2.72 -6.15
N ALA A 89 3.60 3.16 -7.37
CA ALA A 89 3.59 4.58 -7.73
C ALA A 89 2.24 5.24 -7.42
N GLY A 90 1.14 4.53 -7.66
CA GLY A 90 -0.20 5.05 -7.35
C GLY A 90 -0.46 5.25 -5.86
N THR A 91 0.00 4.33 -5.01
CA THR A 91 -0.13 4.45 -3.56
C THR A 91 0.73 5.59 -3.01
N ILE A 92 1.98 5.73 -3.47
CA ILE A 92 2.85 6.83 -3.04
C ILE A 92 2.26 8.18 -3.47
N LYS A 93 1.86 8.33 -4.74
CA LYS A 93 1.29 9.57 -5.27
C LYS A 93 -0.02 10.01 -4.56
N SER A 94 -0.77 9.08 -4.00
CA SER A 94 -2.01 9.37 -3.29
C SER A 94 -1.80 10.04 -1.93
N GLU A 95 -0.61 9.93 -1.35
CA GLU A 95 -0.26 10.35 0.01
C GLU A 95 -1.15 9.77 1.12
N SER A 96 -1.87 8.68 0.84
CA SER A 96 -2.81 8.09 1.78
C SER A 96 -2.15 7.59 3.06
N TYR A 97 -0.91 7.07 2.99
CA TYR A 97 -0.16 6.67 4.19
C TYR A 97 0.22 7.86 5.07
N PRO A 98 0.88 8.93 4.56
CA PRO A 98 1.13 10.12 5.35
C PRO A 98 -0.14 10.69 5.98
N LEU A 99 -1.22 10.80 5.20
CA LEU A 99 -2.51 11.33 5.68
C LEU A 99 -3.11 10.50 6.82
N GLU A 100 -3.13 9.17 6.70
CA GLU A 100 -3.68 8.31 7.75
C GLU A 100 -2.78 8.21 8.98
N VAL A 101 -1.46 8.21 8.80
CA VAL A 101 -0.50 8.22 9.92
C VAL A 101 -0.59 9.53 10.71
N HIS A 102 -0.60 10.70 10.03
CA HIS A 102 -0.66 11.99 10.69
C HIS A 102 -1.98 12.25 11.45
N LYS A 103 -3.09 11.63 11.04
CA LYS A 103 -4.33 11.67 11.82
C LYS A 103 -4.22 11.00 13.19
N LEU A 104 -3.30 10.07 13.35
CA LEU A 104 -3.11 9.28 14.57
C LEU A 104 -1.87 9.71 15.35
N PHE A 105 -0.83 10.14 14.63
CA PHE A 105 0.50 10.44 15.16
C PHE A 105 1.06 11.64 14.41
N GLU A 106 0.87 12.85 14.92
CA GLU A 106 1.32 14.08 14.28
C GLU A 106 2.86 14.20 14.23
N ASP A 107 3.55 13.54 15.15
CA ASP A 107 4.99 13.54 15.31
C ASP A 107 5.73 12.53 14.42
N ILE A 108 5.02 11.64 13.72
CA ILE A 108 5.65 10.66 12.84
C ILE A 108 5.91 11.26 11.46
N LYS A 109 7.19 11.27 11.07
CA LYS A 109 7.61 11.61 9.72
C LYS A 109 7.51 10.38 8.81
N VAL A 110 6.76 10.50 7.72
CA VAL A 110 6.58 9.44 6.72
C VAL A 110 7.30 9.80 5.43
N SER A 111 8.20 8.93 4.99
CA SER A 111 8.91 9.04 3.71
C SER A 111 8.47 7.91 2.79
N GLY A 112 8.13 8.22 1.54
CA GLY A 112 7.64 7.24 0.57
C GLY A 112 8.61 7.04 -0.60
N GLU A 113 8.72 5.78 -1.08
CA GLU A 113 9.41 5.42 -2.31
C GLU A 113 8.54 4.50 -3.16
N ALA A 114 8.39 4.87 -4.44
CA ALA A 114 7.66 4.05 -5.41
C ALA A 114 8.56 2.92 -5.93
N CYS A 115 8.04 1.69 -5.95
CA CYS A 115 8.73 0.49 -6.40
C CYS A 115 8.07 -0.09 -7.65
N PRO A 116 8.13 0.58 -8.81
CA PRO A 116 7.35 0.21 -10.00
C PRO A 116 7.71 -1.17 -10.57
N MET A 117 8.93 -1.67 -10.32
CA MET A 117 9.37 -2.97 -10.84
C MET A 117 9.01 -4.15 -9.94
N TRP A 118 8.66 -3.95 -8.67
CA TRP A 118 8.45 -5.09 -7.76
C TRP A 118 7.21 -5.92 -8.11
N VAL A 119 6.10 -5.28 -8.48
CA VAL A 119 4.88 -6.01 -8.92
C VAL A 119 5.15 -6.78 -10.22
N PRO A 120 5.72 -6.18 -11.30
CA PRO A 120 6.10 -6.93 -12.50
C PRO A 120 7.02 -8.12 -12.24
N LEU A 121 8.01 -7.98 -11.36
CA LEU A 121 8.91 -9.09 -11.01
C LEU A 121 8.16 -10.25 -10.36
N VAL A 122 7.21 -9.96 -9.46
CA VAL A 122 6.40 -10.99 -8.80
C VAL A 122 5.45 -11.66 -9.80
N GLU A 123 4.73 -10.87 -10.60
CA GLU A 123 3.74 -11.37 -11.56
C GLU A 123 4.37 -12.24 -12.68
N ASN A 124 5.64 -11.99 -13.01
CA ASN A 124 6.37 -12.77 -14.02
C ASN A 124 7.27 -13.87 -13.42
N ASN A 125 7.13 -14.18 -12.12
CA ASN A 125 7.95 -15.17 -11.39
C ASN A 125 9.45 -14.87 -11.38
N GLU A 126 9.85 -13.61 -11.58
CA GLU A 126 11.25 -13.15 -11.60
C GLU A 126 11.73 -12.65 -10.22
N ALA A 127 10.85 -12.64 -9.21
CA ALA A 127 11.16 -12.12 -7.88
C ALA A 127 12.28 -12.88 -7.16
N SER A 128 12.55 -14.12 -7.51
CA SER A 128 13.65 -14.94 -6.97
C SER A 128 14.97 -14.80 -7.72
N GLY A 129 14.96 -14.30 -8.96
CA GLY A 129 16.13 -14.13 -9.81
C GLY A 129 17.11 -13.05 -9.33
N GLU A 130 18.36 -13.10 -9.83
CA GLU A 130 19.39 -12.09 -9.50
C GLU A 130 19.01 -10.68 -9.96
N GLY A 131 18.27 -10.55 -11.07
CA GLY A 131 17.76 -9.27 -11.55
C GLY A 131 16.86 -8.55 -10.57
N ALA A 132 16.13 -9.28 -9.70
CA ALA A 132 15.31 -8.70 -8.67
C ALA A 132 16.13 -7.98 -7.60
N ASP A 133 17.32 -8.48 -7.26
CA ASP A 133 18.17 -7.91 -6.22
C ASP A 133 18.57 -6.47 -6.54
N PHE A 134 18.82 -6.17 -7.83
CA PHE A 134 19.12 -4.80 -8.27
C PHE A 134 17.98 -3.84 -7.97
N PHE A 135 16.74 -4.19 -8.35
CA PHE A 135 15.58 -3.31 -8.13
C PHE A 135 15.17 -3.23 -6.66
N ILE A 136 15.33 -4.33 -5.90
CA ILE A 136 15.04 -4.35 -4.47
C ILE A 136 16.00 -3.40 -3.76
N ARG A 137 17.30 -3.56 -3.95
CA ARG A 137 18.31 -2.68 -3.37
C ARG A 137 18.09 -1.22 -3.77
N LYS A 138 17.90 -0.95 -5.07
CA LYS A 138 17.73 0.40 -5.60
C LYS A 138 16.66 1.20 -4.86
N TYR A 139 15.46 0.62 -4.66
CA TYR A 139 14.36 1.37 -4.03
C TYR A 139 14.53 1.48 -2.52
N ILE A 140 15.14 0.50 -1.87
CA ILE A 140 15.48 0.59 -0.44
C ILE A 140 16.53 1.70 -0.25
N ASP A 141 17.60 1.71 -1.04
CA ASP A 141 18.66 2.73 -0.95
C ASP A 141 18.11 4.13 -1.23
N ASN A 142 17.23 4.29 -2.24
CA ASN A 142 16.56 5.54 -2.55
C ASN A 142 15.74 6.06 -1.36
N LEU A 143 14.96 5.18 -0.72
CA LEU A 143 14.16 5.54 0.43
C LEU A 143 15.02 5.98 1.62
N LEU A 144 16.05 5.19 1.95
CA LEU A 144 16.96 5.48 3.06
C LEU A 144 17.84 6.71 2.80
N ALA A 145 18.10 7.04 1.53
CA ALA A 145 18.80 8.29 1.17
C ALA A 145 17.94 9.54 1.43
N LYS A 146 16.60 9.43 1.35
CA LYS A 146 15.66 10.52 1.67
C LYS A 146 15.61 10.80 3.17
N ASP A 147 15.72 9.74 3.97
CA ASP A 147 15.64 9.87 5.43
C ASP A 147 16.42 8.74 6.12
N ARG A 148 17.58 9.09 6.67
CA ARG A 148 18.48 8.13 7.34
C ARG A 148 18.05 7.74 8.75
N GLN A 149 17.00 8.38 9.28
CA GLN A 149 16.48 8.10 10.62
C GLN A 149 15.37 7.03 10.59
N ILE A 150 14.99 6.54 9.40
CA ILE A 150 13.97 5.49 9.27
C ILE A 150 14.41 4.24 10.03
N ASP A 151 13.57 3.83 10.98
CA ASP A 151 13.73 2.60 11.75
C ASP A 151 12.62 1.57 11.48
N THR A 152 11.61 1.95 10.73
CA THR A 152 10.48 1.09 10.39
C THR A 152 10.12 1.25 8.92
N LEU A 153 10.09 0.14 8.18
CA LEU A 153 9.70 0.06 6.77
C LEU A 153 8.38 -0.67 6.62
N VAL A 154 7.43 -0.04 5.94
CA VAL A 154 6.13 -0.64 5.61
C VAL A 154 6.13 -1.10 4.16
N LEU A 155 5.76 -2.35 3.94
CA LEU A 155 5.53 -2.92 2.62
C LEU A 155 4.07 -2.66 2.21
N GLY A 156 3.82 -1.52 1.58
CA GLY A 156 2.49 -1.03 1.21
C GLY A 156 1.95 -1.62 -0.10
N CYS A 157 2.15 -2.91 -0.32
CA CYS A 157 1.59 -3.65 -1.46
C CYS A 157 1.49 -5.14 -1.13
N THR A 158 0.38 -5.78 -1.48
CA THR A 158 0.12 -7.21 -1.23
C THR A 158 1.09 -8.17 -1.94
N HIS A 159 1.80 -7.71 -2.96
CA HIS A 159 2.84 -8.50 -3.65
C HIS A 159 4.17 -8.53 -2.89
N TYR A 160 4.46 -7.52 -2.06
CA TYR A 160 5.79 -7.33 -1.50
C TYR A 160 6.19 -8.34 -0.41
N PRO A 161 5.27 -9.01 0.30
CA PRO A 161 5.64 -10.15 1.15
C PRO A 161 6.27 -11.33 0.38
N ILE A 162 5.99 -11.50 -0.91
CA ILE A 162 6.56 -12.60 -1.72
C ILE A 162 8.08 -12.52 -1.80
N PRO A 163 8.71 -11.38 -2.20
CA PRO A 163 10.17 -11.21 -2.15
C PRO A 163 10.73 -10.83 -0.77
N LEU A 164 9.97 -10.93 0.32
CA LEU A 164 10.42 -10.53 1.65
C LEU A 164 11.79 -11.06 2.06
N PRO A 165 12.15 -12.35 1.83
CA PRO A 165 13.49 -12.85 2.15
C PRO A 165 14.62 -12.11 1.44
N LYS A 166 14.38 -11.64 0.19
CA LYS A 166 15.34 -10.80 -0.54
C LYS A 166 15.35 -9.36 -0.03
N ILE A 167 14.18 -8.79 0.24
CA ILE A 167 14.05 -7.45 0.82
C ILE A 167 14.87 -7.35 2.11
N GLN A 168 14.72 -8.33 3.00
CA GLN A 168 15.43 -8.36 4.28
C GLN A 168 16.97 -8.37 4.15
N LYS A 169 17.53 -8.90 3.05
CA LYS A 169 18.99 -8.88 2.81
C LYS A 169 19.55 -7.46 2.63
N PHE A 170 18.72 -6.53 2.15
CA PHE A 170 19.15 -5.16 1.82
C PHE A 170 18.70 -4.13 2.86
N ILE A 171 17.96 -4.56 3.87
CA ILE A 171 17.53 -3.68 4.94
C ILE A 171 18.63 -3.58 6.00
N PRO A 172 19.02 -2.37 6.44
CA PRO A 172 20.01 -2.20 7.50
C PRO A 172 19.59 -2.88 8.80
N GLN A 173 20.60 -3.32 9.55
CA GLN A 173 20.38 -3.89 10.90
C GLN A 173 19.67 -2.87 11.79
N GLY A 174 18.65 -3.31 12.53
CA GLY A 174 17.87 -2.46 13.43
C GLY A 174 16.63 -1.84 12.80
N VAL A 175 16.49 -1.86 11.47
CA VAL A 175 15.27 -1.41 10.79
C VAL A 175 14.23 -2.54 10.78
N LYS A 176 13.04 -2.26 11.30
CA LYS A 176 11.92 -3.21 11.34
C LYS A 176 11.15 -3.20 10.01
N VAL A 177 10.63 -4.36 9.61
CA VAL A 177 9.77 -4.49 8.42
C VAL A 177 8.36 -4.86 8.85
N VAL A 178 7.40 -4.09 8.37
CA VAL A 178 5.96 -4.33 8.53
C VAL A 178 5.42 -4.79 7.18
N ALA A 179 5.03 -6.04 7.09
CA ALA A 179 4.31 -6.60 5.94
C ALA A 179 2.82 -6.68 6.24
N GLN A 180 2.00 -6.49 5.21
CA GLN A 180 0.54 -6.63 5.28
C GLN A 180 0.11 -8.02 4.84
#